data_556e105733395072e6695342457a789a
#
_entry.id   556e105733395072e6695342457a789a
#
_cell.length_a   1.000
_cell.length_b   1.000
_cell.length_c   1.000
_cell.angle_alpha   90.00
_cell.angle_beta   90.00
_cell.angle_gamma   90.00
#
_symmetry.space_group_name_H-M   'P 1'
#
loop_
_entity.id
_entity.type
_entity.pdbx_description
1 polymer ?
#
loop_
_entity_poly.entity_id
_entity_poly.type
_entity_poly.pdbx_seq_one_letter_code
_entity_poly.pdbx_strand_id
1 'polypeptide(L)'
;MSLSSKELGKKGEELAVELLEEKGYEIIERNYRFSRGEIDVIAKDPKDGFLAFVEVKTRQNLNFGPPEVAITKSKMRQLRKVAELYLYDKSITELDCRFDVITVLLKTKQKPEINYYENAFM
;
A
#
# COMPACT_ATOMS: atom_id res chain seq x y z
N MET A 1 -16.36 20.25 1.07
CA MET A 1 -15.63 20.19 -0.20
C MET A 1 -14.97 18.84 -0.39
N SER A 2 -15.03 18.33 -1.61
CA SER A 2 -14.37 17.08 -1.94
C SER A 2 -12.87 17.29 -2.14
N LEU A 3 -12.08 16.33 -1.75
CA LEU A 3 -10.66 16.31 -2.06
C LEU A 3 -10.46 15.96 -3.54
N SER A 4 -9.44 16.53 -4.17
CA SER A 4 -9.02 16.08 -5.49
C SER A 4 -8.50 14.65 -5.39
N SER A 5 -8.39 13.95 -6.54
CA SER A 5 -7.84 12.58 -6.55
C SER A 5 -6.45 12.53 -5.95
N LYS A 6 -5.63 13.52 -6.25
CA LYS A 6 -4.26 13.59 -5.74
C LYS A 6 -4.24 13.81 -4.22
N GLU A 7 -5.06 14.72 -3.72
CA GLU A 7 -5.16 14.98 -2.29
C GLU A 7 -5.71 13.78 -1.54
N LEU A 8 -6.71 13.11 -2.12
CA LEU A 8 -7.31 11.92 -1.55
C LEU A 8 -6.26 10.81 -1.41
N GLY A 9 -5.51 10.55 -2.47
CA GLY A 9 -4.46 9.54 -2.44
C GLY A 9 -3.38 9.84 -1.42
N LYS A 10 -2.94 11.09 -1.35
CA LYS A 10 -1.92 11.52 -0.39
C LYS A 10 -2.40 11.32 1.05
N LYS A 11 -3.64 11.72 1.33
CA LYS A 11 -4.19 11.57 2.68
C LYS A 11 -4.31 10.10 3.07
N GLY A 12 -4.77 9.26 2.14
CA GLY A 12 -4.86 7.83 2.38
C GLY A 12 -3.51 7.19 2.67
N GLU A 13 -2.47 7.56 1.91
CA GLU A 13 -1.12 7.06 2.15
C GLU A 13 -0.57 7.48 3.50
N GLU A 14 -0.81 8.72 3.91
CA GLU A 14 -0.37 9.18 5.23
C GLU A 14 -1.03 8.39 6.35
N LEU A 15 -2.33 8.12 6.23
CA LEU A 15 -3.06 7.32 7.20
C LEU A 15 -2.56 5.88 7.24
N ALA A 16 -2.22 5.32 6.07
CA ALA A 16 -1.67 3.97 5.98
C ALA A 16 -0.31 3.90 6.67
N VAL A 17 0.54 4.89 6.45
CA VAL A 17 1.86 4.96 7.08
C VAL A 17 1.71 5.07 8.61
N GLU A 18 0.80 5.90 9.09
CA GLU A 18 0.53 6.02 10.52
C GLU A 18 0.11 4.68 11.12
N LEU A 19 -0.78 3.96 10.43
CA LEU A 19 -1.22 2.65 10.91
C LEU A 19 -0.05 1.67 11.00
N LEU A 20 0.81 1.63 9.99
CA LEU A 20 1.96 0.74 9.96
C LEU A 20 2.93 1.09 11.09
N GLU A 21 3.18 2.38 11.31
CA GLU A 21 4.07 2.83 12.39
C GLU A 21 3.52 2.49 13.76
N GLU A 22 2.21 2.63 13.95
CA GLU A 22 1.55 2.24 15.19
C GLU A 22 1.70 0.74 15.48
N LYS A 23 1.76 -0.07 14.41
CA LYS A 23 1.97 -1.51 14.53
C LYS A 23 3.45 -1.88 14.67
N GLY A 24 4.33 -0.88 14.70
CA GLY A 24 5.76 -1.11 14.88
C GLY A 24 6.53 -1.37 13.59
N TYR A 25 5.91 -1.23 12.43
CA TYR A 25 6.62 -1.41 11.16
C TYR A 25 7.63 -0.31 10.94
N GLU A 26 8.75 -0.68 10.34
CA GLU A 26 9.74 0.29 9.89
C GLU A 26 9.40 0.68 8.46
N ILE A 27 9.15 1.96 8.21
CA ILE A 27 8.88 2.45 6.85
C ILE A 27 10.22 2.62 6.15
N ILE A 28 10.45 1.79 5.14
CA ILE A 28 11.71 1.79 4.38
C ILE A 28 11.68 2.83 3.29
N GLU A 29 10.59 2.87 2.53
CA GLU A 29 10.48 3.78 1.40
C GLU A 29 9.00 4.04 1.08
N ARG A 30 8.73 5.22 0.52
CA ARG A 30 7.38 5.60 0.08
C ARG A 30 7.44 6.00 -1.38
N ASN A 31 6.38 5.65 -2.11
CA ASN A 31 6.21 6.03 -3.53
C ASN A 31 7.42 5.63 -4.37
N TYR A 32 7.83 4.36 -4.24
CA TYR A 32 8.92 3.83 -5.04
C TYR A 32 8.42 3.60 -6.46
N ARG A 33 9.06 4.24 -7.41
CA ARG A 33 8.68 4.18 -8.82
C ARG A 33 9.77 3.57 -9.66
N PHE A 34 9.34 2.69 -10.58
CA PHE A 34 10.23 2.17 -11.60
C PHE A 34 9.41 1.97 -12.87
N SER A 35 9.87 2.59 -13.98
CA SER A 35 9.15 2.56 -15.25
C SER A 35 7.74 3.15 -15.03
N ARG A 36 6.69 2.36 -15.32
CA ARG A 36 5.30 2.82 -15.16
C ARG A 36 4.66 2.32 -13.87
N GLY A 37 5.42 1.62 -13.03
CA GLY A 37 4.91 1.03 -11.82
C GLY A 37 5.30 1.81 -10.59
N GLU A 38 4.50 1.69 -9.54
CA GLU A 38 4.74 2.34 -8.27
C GLU A 38 4.30 1.42 -7.14
N ILE A 39 5.09 1.42 -6.06
CA ILE A 39 4.70 0.80 -4.79
C ILE A 39 4.51 1.92 -3.79
N ASP A 40 3.32 1.98 -3.19
CA ASP A 40 2.98 3.10 -2.32
C ASP A 40 3.82 3.14 -1.05
N VAL A 41 4.01 2.00 -0.40
CA VAL A 41 4.79 1.91 0.83
C VAL A 41 5.57 0.60 0.84
N ILE A 42 6.84 0.67 1.22
CA ILE A 42 7.67 -0.50 1.48
C ILE A 42 8.03 -0.44 2.95
N ALA A 43 7.67 -1.48 3.71
CA ALA A 43 7.84 -1.49 5.15
C ALA A 43 8.32 -2.85 5.64
N LYS A 44 9.00 -2.87 6.79
CA LYS A 44 9.49 -4.10 7.39
C LYS A 44 8.64 -4.44 8.60
N ASP A 45 8.11 -5.67 8.61
CA ASP A 45 7.28 -6.16 9.71
C ASP A 45 8.15 -6.50 10.92
N PRO A 46 7.85 -5.95 12.09
CA PRO A 46 8.66 -6.23 13.29
C PRO A 46 8.53 -7.66 13.81
N LYS A 47 7.45 -8.36 13.46
CA LYS A 47 7.21 -9.73 13.96
C LYS A 47 8.16 -10.75 13.33
N ASP A 48 8.31 -10.69 12.02
CA ASP A 48 9.00 -11.71 11.25
C ASP A 48 10.15 -11.17 10.40
N GLY A 49 10.27 -9.85 10.30
CA GLY A 49 11.29 -9.22 9.46
C GLY A 49 10.96 -9.24 7.97
N PHE A 50 9.77 -9.66 7.61
CA PHE A 50 9.34 -9.69 6.21
C PHE A 50 9.26 -8.28 5.64
N LEU A 51 9.58 -8.18 4.38
CA LEU A 51 9.44 -6.93 3.64
C LEU A 51 8.05 -6.89 3.02
N ALA A 52 7.23 -5.94 3.45
CA ALA A 52 5.87 -5.79 2.95
C ALA A 52 5.84 -4.71 1.88
N PHE A 53 5.36 -5.08 0.69
CA PHE A 53 5.08 -4.14 -0.39
C PHE A 53 3.60 -3.81 -0.31
N VAL A 54 3.27 -2.59 0.07
CA VAL A 54 1.91 -2.20 0.45
C VAL A 54 1.28 -1.32 -0.62
N GLU A 55 0.13 -1.75 -1.12
CA GLU A 55 -0.71 -0.95 -2.00
C GLU A 55 -1.79 -0.28 -1.15
N VAL A 56 -1.95 1.03 -1.32
CA VAL A 56 -2.96 1.79 -0.58
C VAL A 56 -4.08 2.18 -1.53
N LYS A 57 -5.31 1.81 -1.19
CA LYS A 57 -6.50 2.16 -1.96
C LYS A 57 -7.38 3.09 -1.13
N THR A 58 -7.60 4.29 -1.64
CA THR A 58 -8.36 5.31 -0.94
C THR A 58 -9.62 5.66 -1.71
N ARG A 59 -10.75 5.74 -1.01
CA ARG A 59 -12.04 6.11 -1.59
C ARG A 59 -12.76 7.08 -0.66
N GLN A 60 -13.62 7.92 -1.24
CA GLN A 60 -14.51 8.78 -0.46
C GLN A 60 -15.90 8.18 -0.30
N ASN A 61 -16.22 7.18 -1.13
CA ASN A 61 -17.51 6.52 -1.11
C ASN A 61 -17.36 5.11 -1.71
N LEU A 62 -18.43 4.33 -1.67
CA LEU A 62 -18.46 2.97 -2.18
C LEU A 62 -19.20 2.84 -3.52
N ASN A 63 -19.38 3.95 -4.26
CA ASN A 63 -20.11 3.93 -5.52
C ASN A 63 -19.51 3.00 -6.58
N PHE A 64 -18.21 2.74 -6.49
CA PHE A 64 -17.51 1.86 -7.42
C PHE A 64 -17.11 0.54 -6.75
N GLY A 65 -17.81 0.16 -5.70
CA GLY A 65 -17.54 -1.06 -4.94
C GLY A 65 -16.53 -0.84 -3.83
N PRO A 66 -16.28 -1.88 -3.02
CA PRO A 66 -15.28 -1.81 -1.95
C PRO A 66 -13.90 -1.55 -2.53
N PRO A 67 -13.02 -0.80 -1.81
CA PRO A 67 -11.67 -0.49 -2.31
C PRO A 67 -10.86 -1.72 -2.70
N GLU A 68 -10.98 -2.82 -2.01
CA GLU A 68 -10.20 -4.03 -2.25
C GLU A 68 -10.48 -4.69 -3.59
N VAL A 69 -11.66 -4.49 -4.19
CA VAL A 69 -11.95 -5.05 -5.51
C VAL A 69 -11.31 -4.27 -6.66
N ALA A 70 -10.67 -3.15 -6.34
CA ALA A 70 -9.98 -2.34 -7.35
C ALA A 70 -8.60 -2.89 -7.73
N ILE A 71 -8.12 -3.95 -7.05
CA ILE A 71 -6.83 -4.56 -7.35
C ILE A 71 -7.01 -5.63 -8.43
N THR A 72 -6.62 -5.31 -9.65
CA THR A 72 -6.77 -6.23 -10.79
C THR A 72 -5.56 -7.16 -10.91
N LYS A 73 -5.70 -8.23 -11.67
CA LYS A 73 -4.58 -9.14 -11.96
C LYS A 73 -3.44 -8.41 -12.66
N SER A 74 -3.78 -7.48 -13.55
CA SER A 74 -2.79 -6.65 -14.23
C SER A 74 -2.00 -5.80 -13.24
N LYS A 75 -2.69 -5.18 -12.28
CA LYS A 75 -2.05 -4.39 -11.24
C LYS A 75 -1.15 -5.26 -10.37
N MET A 76 -1.60 -6.46 -10.02
CA MET A 76 -0.80 -7.40 -9.22
C MET A 76 0.50 -7.77 -9.93
N ARG A 77 0.43 -8.05 -11.25
CA ARG A 77 1.63 -8.35 -12.04
C ARG A 77 2.59 -7.17 -12.06
N GLN A 78 2.05 -5.97 -12.22
CA GLN A 78 2.85 -4.75 -12.22
C GLN A 78 3.56 -4.55 -10.88
N LEU A 79 2.84 -4.75 -9.78
CA LEU A 79 3.40 -4.61 -8.43
C LEU A 79 4.51 -5.63 -8.18
N ARG A 80 4.32 -6.88 -8.61
CA ARG A 80 5.35 -7.92 -8.49
C ARG A 80 6.61 -7.53 -9.24
N LYS A 81 6.45 -7.01 -10.45
CA LYS A 81 7.60 -6.62 -11.27
C LYS A 81 8.36 -5.47 -10.63
N VAL A 82 7.66 -4.46 -10.11
CA VAL A 82 8.31 -3.33 -9.45
C VAL A 82 9.02 -3.80 -8.18
N ALA A 83 8.41 -4.74 -7.43
CA ALA A 83 9.02 -5.30 -6.24
C ALA A 83 10.31 -6.06 -6.57
N GLU A 84 10.31 -6.86 -7.63
CA GLU A 84 11.52 -7.57 -8.08
C GLU A 84 12.63 -6.59 -8.43
N LEU A 85 12.29 -5.51 -9.12
CA LEU A 85 13.24 -4.48 -9.50
C LEU A 85 13.79 -3.76 -8.27
N TYR A 86 12.94 -3.50 -7.28
CA TYR A 86 13.37 -2.93 -6.01
C TYR A 86 14.39 -3.82 -5.31
N LEU A 87 14.07 -5.10 -5.19
CA LEU A 87 14.98 -6.05 -4.54
C LEU A 87 16.31 -6.13 -5.26
N TYR A 88 16.29 -6.16 -6.59
CA TYR A 88 17.50 -6.17 -7.39
C TYR A 88 18.31 -4.88 -7.19
N ASP A 89 17.64 -3.74 -7.26
CA ASP A 89 18.28 -2.42 -7.13
C ASP A 89 18.97 -2.25 -5.77
N LYS A 90 18.37 -2.79 -4.71
CA LYS A 90 18.90 -2.70 -3.35
C LYS A 90 19.77 -3.89 -2.95
N SER A 91 20.01 -4.82 -3.88
CA SER A 91 20.80 -6.03 -3.63
C SER A 91 20.27 -6.86 -2.46
N ILE A 92 18.95 -6.95 -2.34
CA ILE A 92 18.30 -7.74 -1.30
C ILE A 92 18.03 -9.13 -1.83
N THR A 93 18.63 -10.15 -1.22
CA THR A 93 18.53 -11.53 -1.69
C THR A 93 17.99 -12.52 -0.66
N GLU A 94 17.94 -12.14 0.62
CA GLU A 94 17.63 -13.09 1.70
C GLU A 94 16.45 -12.69 2.58
N LEU A 95 15.64 -11.72 2.16
CA LEU A 95 14.46 -11.34 2.91
C LEU A 95 13.22 -11.96 2.28
N ASP A 96 12.36 -12.51 3.11
CA ASP A 96 11.04 -12.90 2.66
C ASP A 96 10.19 -11.67 2.43
N CYS A 97 9.33 -11.74 1.43
CA CYS A 97 8.50 -10.61 1.01
C CYS A 97 7.05 -11.04 0.94
N ARG A 98 6.17 -10.05 1.10
CA ARG A 98 4.75 -10.28 0.88
C ARG A 98 4.13 -9.01 0.31
N PHE A 99 2.95 -9.16 -0.27
CA PHE A 99 2.18 -8.04 -0.82
C PHE A 99 0.96 -7.81 0.06
N ASP A 100 0.87 -6.61 0.61
CA ASP A 100 -0.21 -6.23 1.50
C ASP A 100 -1.04 -5.12 0.86
N VAL A 101 -2.30 -5.00 1.29
CA VAL A 101 -3.19 -3.93 0.84
C VAL A 101 -3.77 -3.23 2.06
N ILE A 102 -3.75 -1.91 2.02
CA ILE A 102 -4.46 -1.09 3.01
C ILE A 102 -5.53 -0.33 2.26
N THR A 103 -6.76 -0.46 2.70
CA THR A 103 -7.88 0.29 2.13
C THR A 103 -8.28 1.39 3.10
N VAL A 104 -8.52 2.59 2.57
CA VAL A 104 -8.90 3.74 3.36
C VAL A 104 -10.18 4.32 2.78
N LEU A 105 -11.22 4.37 3.60
CA LEU A 105 -12.48 5.01 3.23
C LEU A 105 -12.61 6.29 4.03
N LEU A 106 -12.56 7.42 3.33
CA LEU A 106 -12.66 8.75 3.93
C LEU A 106 -14.09 9.23 3.83
N LYS A 107 -14.81 9.17 4.95
CA LYS A 107 -16.21 9.61 5.02
C LYS A 107 -16.27 11.03 5.52
N THR A 108 -17.21 11.81 4.99
CA THR A 108 -17.43 13.19 5.44
C THR A 108 -17.85 13.19 6.90
N LYS A 109 -17.15 14.00 7.72
CA LYS A 109 -17.46 14.20 9.13
C LYS A 109 -17.43 12.93 9.98
N GLN A 110 -16.70 11.90 9.52
CA GLN A 110 -16.53 10.64 10.26
C GLN A 110 -15.06 10.27 10.29
N LYS A 111 -14.71 9.38 11.21
CA LYS A 111 -13.36 8.84 11.24
C LYS A 111 -13.12 7.99 10.01
N PRO A 112 -11.91 8.04 9.44
CA PRO A 112 -11.57 7.15 8.34
C PRO A 112 -11.73 5.69 8.73
N GLU A 113 -12.22 4.89 7.79
CA GLU A 113 -12.30 3.46 7.98
C GLU A 113 -11.10 2.83 7.26
N ILE A 114 -10.22 2.21 8.03
CA ILE A 114 -8.98 1.64 7.50
C ILE A 114 -8.95 0.15 7.74
N ASN A 115 -8.71 -0.61 6.67
CA ASN A 115 -8.59 -2.06 6.75
C ASN A 115 -7.22 -2.47 6.19
N TYR A 116 -6.57 -3.41 6.87
CA TYR A 116 -5.26 -3.90 6.49
C TYR A 116 -5.35 -5.39 6.16
N TYR A 117 -4.93 -5.75 4.96
CA TYR A 117 -4.96 -7.12 4.45
C TYR A 117 -3.52 -7.58 4.23
N GLU A 118 -3.00 -8.38 5.14
CA GLU A 118 -1.66 -8.95 4.99
C GLU A 118 -1.70 -10.08 3.97
N ASN A 119 -0.63 -10.18 3.17
CA ASN A 119 -0.48 -11.24 2.17
C ASN A 119 -1.72 -11.33 1.27
N ALA A 120 -2.14 -10.17 0.78
CA ALA A 120 -3.39 -10.04 0.04
C ALA A 120 -3.37 -10.72 -1.33
N PHE A 121 -2.17 -10.91 -1.92
CA PHE A 121 -2.01 -11.66 -3.16
C PHE A 121 -0.57 -12.16 -3.28
N MET A 122 -0.42 -13.16 -4.11
CA MET A 122 0.88 -13.81 -4.32
C MET A 122 1.54 -13.33 -5.60
#